data_546fbece69874c596d764a1eb35aeba8
#
_entry.id   546fbece69874c596d764a1eb35aeba8
#
_cell.length_a   1.000
_cell.length_b   1.000
_cell.length_c   1.000
_cell.angle_alpha   90.00
_cell.angle_beta   90.00
_cell.angle_gamma   90.00
#
_symmetry.space_group_name_H-M   'P 1'
#
loop_
_entity.id
_entity.type
_entity.pdbx_description
1 polymer ?
#
loop_
_entity_poly.entity_id
_entity_poly.type
_entity_poly.pdbx_seq_one_letter_code
_entity_poly.pdbx_strand_id
1 'polypeptide(L)'
;MERFKKLLVYTGTEEPESAIARAVVLAMENGASLTLMDVIKPIPKILRLFKGDATPDELQRLLIDDHRAKLQDLVSEFDESEVNIDIVVTVGDPAMEVIREVMRNEHDLVIKAADGFRGAGRVVGSVARALLRMCPCAMLLLKPQVHGDFDQVLAAIDVDRQDTPHKKLNEAIADLSLEIARSDDATLHWVSAWEMPLEVPFELPLESPLQPSIAEGQMDDVFSIHAENIRTHLGELWGAAGVTDVSPEIHVRRGPAAEMISEMVEEVQADLLVMGTVCRTGIAGLLIGNTAESVLAGVSCSVLALKPPGFVCPVGGEIVESHVAT
;
A
#
# COMPACT_ATOMS: atom_id res chain seq x y z
N MET A 1 3.13 17.77 -7.21
CA MET A 1 3.41 16.72 -6.19
C MET A 1 4.90 16.42 -6.22
N GLU A 2 5.65 16.66 -5.14
CA GLU A 2 7.12 16.47 -5.16
C GLU A 2 7.58 15.33 -4.22
N ARG A 3 6.68 14.41 -3.88
CA ARG A 3 6.91 13.47 -2.78
C ARG A 3 7.64 12.19 -3.21
N PHE A 4 7.36 11.67 -4.39
CA PHE A 4 8.03 10.48 -4.91
C PHE A 4 9.04 10.86 -5.98
N LYS A 5 10.29 10.43 -5.84
CA LYS A 5 11.40 10.77 -6.74
C LYS A 5 11.97 9.58 -7.49
N LYS A 6 11.77 8.37 -6.96
CA LYS A 6 12.31 7.13 -7.54
C LYS A 6 11.24 6.05 -7.53
N LEU A 7 10.52 5.93 -8.63
CA LEU A 7 9.44 4.97 -8.78
C LEU A 7 9.97 3.62 -9.29
N LEU A 8 9.41 2.52 -8.81
CA LEU A 8 9.64 1.19 -9.36
C LEU A 8 8.31 0.55 -9.72
N VAL A 9 8.15 0.09 -10.98
CA VAL A 9 7.01 -0.73 -11.40
C VAL A 9 7.45 -2.18 -11.51
N TYR A 10 6.80 -3.06 -10.75
CA TYR A 10 6.95 -4.50 -10.96
C TYR A 10 6.00 -4.96 -12.07
N THR A 11 6.59 -5.41 -13.18
CA THR A 11 5.89 -5.74 -14.43
C THR A 11 5.56 -7.23 -14.57
N GLY A 12 6.01 -8.07 -13.65
CA GLY A 12 5.74 -9.53 -13.69
C GLY A 12 4.30 -9.89 -13.34
N THR A 13 3.33 -9.26 -14.00
CA THR A 13 1.87 -9.48 -13.89
C THR A 13 1.28 -9.76 -15.26
N GLU A 14 0.03 -10.23 -15.34
CA GLU A 14 -0.63 -10.53 -16.63
C GLU A 14 -0.92 -9.24 -17.44
N GLU A 15 -1.18 -8.12 -16.78
CA GLU A 15 -1.58 -6.84 -17.39
C GLU A 15 -0.80 -5.67 -16.73
N PRO A 16 0.49 -5.48 -17.06
CA PRO A 16 1.31 -4.42 -16.44
C PRO A 16 1.04 -3.02 -17.01
N GLU A 17 0.37 -2.91 -18.16
CA GLU A 17 0.22 -1.67 -18.94
C GLU A 17 -0.40 -0.55 -18.13
N SER A 18 -1.46 -0.85 -17.36
CA SER A 18 -2.12 0.15 -16.50
C SER A 18 -1.20 0.69 -15.40
N ALA A 19 -0.38 -0.18 -14.81
CA ALA A 19 0.59 0.21 -13.79
C ALA A 19 1.73 1.05 -14.38
N ILE A 20 2.19 0.71 -15.60
CA ILE A 20 3.21 1.48 -16.33
C ILE A 20 2.65 2.85 -16.68
N ALA A 21 1.45 2.93 -17.28
CA ALA A 21 0.82 4.19 -17.66
C ALA A 21 0.67 5.14 -16.46
N ARG A 22 0.12 4.66 -15.35
CA ARG A 22 -0.01 5.47 -14.12
C ARG A 22 1.35 5.88 -13.55
N ALA A 23 2.35 5.01 -13.61
CA ALA A 23 3.70 5.32 -13.14
C ALA A 23 4.37 6.41 -13.98
N VAL A 24 4.16 6.41 -15.30
CA VAL A 24 4.67 7.46 -16.19
C VAL A 24 4.03 8.82 -15.84
N VAL A 25 2.70 8.87 -15.66
CA VAL A 25 2.00 10.09 -15.23
C VAL A 25 2.56 10.59 -13.90
N LEU A 26 2.66 9.70 -12.89
CA LEU A 26 3.23 10.06 -11.58
C LEU A 26 4.69 10.51 -11.67
N ALA A 27 5.49 9.91 -12.56
CA ALA A 27 6.88 10.31 -12.77
C ALA A 27 6.97 11.71 -13.38
N MET A 28 6.13 12.04 -14.37
CA MET A 28 6.04 13.38 -14.97
C MET A 28 5.65 14.43 -13.94
N GLU A 29 4.58 14.21 -13.18
CA GLU A 29 4.07 15.14 -12.17
C GLU A 29 5.09 15.40 -11.04
N ASN A 30 5.88 14.39 -10.67
CA ASN A 30 6.84 14.46 -9.58
C ASN A 30 8.27 14.83 -10.04
N GLY A 31 8.56 14.88 -11.34
CA GLY A 31 9.91 14.95 -11.88
C GLY A 31 10.77 13.79 -11.35
N ALA A 32 10.19 12.57 -11.36
CA ALA A 32 10.78 11.37 -10.79
C ALA A 32 11.42 10.49 -11.87
N SER A 33 12.41 9.67 -11.47
CA SER A 33 12.89 8.55 -12.30
C SER A 33 11.98 7.34 -12.14
N LEU A 34 11.88 6.55 -13.20
CA LEU A 34 11.05 5.35 -13.26
C LEU A 34 11.91 4.12 -13.58
N THR A 35 11.79 3.07 -12.79
CA THR A 35 12.39 1.76 -13.07
C THR A 35 11.30 0.75 -13.35
N LEU A 36 11.32 0.14 -14.54
CA LEU A 36 10.49 -1.01 -14.88
C LEU A 36 11.27 -2.28 -14.56
N MET A 37 10.73 -3.11 -13.67
CA MET A 37 11.41 -4.30 -13.20
C MET A 37 10.59 -5.56 -13.43
N ASP A 38 11.20 -6.54 -14.08
CA ASP A 38 10.68 -7.90 -14.18
C ASP A 38 11.62 -8.92 -13.54
N VAL A 39 11.03 -9.97 -12.99
CA VAL A 39 11.76 -11.02 -12.28
C VAL A 39 11.40 -12.40 -12.82
N ILE A 40 12.36 -13.05 -13.41
CA ILE A 40 12.22 -14.37 -14.01
C ILE A 40 12.55 -15.44 -12.97
N LYS A 41 11.73 -16.47 -12.87
CA LYS A 41 12.07 -17.62 -12.03
C LYS A 41 13.29 -18.35 -12.60
N PRO A 42 14.22 -18.83 -11.74
CA PRO A 42 15.36 -19.56 -12.20
C PRO A 42 14.94 -20.86 -12.89
N ILE A 43 15.56 -21.18 -14.02
CA ILE A 43 15.32 -22.45 -14.74
C ILE A 43 15.77 -23.61 -13.85
N PRO A 44 14.91 -24.61 -13.60
CA PRO A 44 15.25 -25.76 -12.76
C PRO A 44 16.44 -26.52 -13.33
N LYS A 45 17.45 -26.79 -12.47
CA LYS A 45 18.69 -27.50 -12.87
C LYS A 45 18.43 -28.91 -13.43
N ILE A 46 17.26 -29.51 -13.13
CA ILE A 46 16.87 -30.82 -13.67
C ILE A 46 16.77 -30.81 -15.20
N LEU A 47 16.53 -29.64 -15.82
CA LEU A 47 16.51 -29.50 -17.26
C LEU A 47 17.87 -29.82 -17.93
N ARG A 48 18.98 -29.84 -17.18
CA ARG A 48 20.28 -30.34 -17.65
C ARG A 48 20.27 -31.82 -18.04
N LEU A 49 19.25 -32.57 -17.58
CA LEU A 49 19.10 -34.00 -17.94
C LEU A 49 18.41 -34.19 -19.30
N PHE A 50 17.77 -33.17 -19.82
CA PHE A 50 17.21 -33.23 -21.18
C PHE A 50 18.32 -32.89 -22.18
N LYS A 51 18.57 -33.83 -23.13
CA LYS A 51 19.50 -33.64 -24.23
C LYS A 51 18.88 -32.67 -25.25
N GLY A 52 18.92 -31.37 -24.99
CA GLY A 52 18.61 -30.32 -25.94
C GLY A 52 19.89 -29.63 -26.40
N ASP A 53 19.82 -28.89 -27.51
CA ASP A 53 20.96 -28.15 -28.05
C ASP A 53 21.36 -26.92 -27.23
N ALA A 54 20.47 -26.45 -26.29
CA ALA A 54 20.71 -25.29 -25.42
C ALA A 54 20.91 -25.69 -23.96
N THR A 55 21.89 -25.09 -23.30
CA THR A 55 22.12 -25.25 -21.86
C THR A 55 21.10 -24.44 -21.06
N PRO A 56 20.81 -24.82 -19.80
CA PRO A 56 19.93 -24.00 -18.92
C PRO A 56 20.38 -22.55 -18.79
N ASP A 57 21.67 -22.28 -18.80
CA ASP A 57 22.24 -20.94 -18.69
C ASP A 57 22.00 -20.12 -19.96
N GLU A 58 22.08 -20.76 -21.17
CA GLU A 58 21.72 -20.14 -22.43
C GLU A 58 20.21 -19.84 -22.52
N LEU A 59 19.37 -20.79 -22.11
CA LEU A 59 17.92 -20.58 -22.03
C LEU A 59 17.55 -19.45 -21.06
N GLN A 60 18.25 -19.36 -19.92
CA GLN A 60 18.01 -18.28 -18.96
C GLN A 60 18.37 -16.90 -19.55
N ARG A 61 19.49 -16.82 -20.30
CA ARG A 61 19.87 -15.57 -20.99
C ARG A 61 18.84 -15.18 -22.06
N LEU A 62 18.42 -16.13 -22.89
CA LEU A 62 17.38 -15.87 -23.89
C LEU A 62 16.08 -15.37 -23.29
N LEU A 63 15.67 -15.91 -22.14
CA LEU A 63 14.49 -15.42 -21.44
C LEU A 63 14.69 -13.99 -20.90
N ILE A 64 15.86 -13.67 -20.37
CA ILE A 64 16.19 -12.31 -19.92
C ILE A 64 16.12 -11.33 -21.08
N ASP A 65 16.71 -11.69 -22.23
CA ASP A 65 16.72 -10.83 -23.41
C ASP A 65 15.32 -10.65 -24.00
N ASP A 66 14.49 -11.70 -24.02
CA ASP A 66 13.10 -11.65 -24.49
C ASP A 66 12.24 -10.74 -23.58
N HIS A 67 12.34 -10.91 -22.26
CA HIS A 67 11.61 -10.06 -21.30
C HIS A 67 12.07 -8.60 -21.38
N ARG A 68 13.37 -8.35 -21.56
CA ARG A 68 13.90 -7.00 -21.74
C ARG A 68 13.37 -6.35 -23.01
N ALA A 69 13.36 -7.08 -24.13
CA ALA A 69 12.82 -6.60 -25.39
C ALA A 69 11.33 -6.22 -25.26
N LYS A 70 10.53 -7.07 -24.62
CA LYS A 70 9.11 -6.77 -24.36
C LYS A 70 8.91 -5.50 -23.53
N LEU A 71 9.74 -5.27 -22.51
CA LEU A 71 9.67 -4.04 -21.71
C LEU A 71 10.11 -2.82 -22.53
N GLN A 72 11.12 -2.96 -23.41
CA GLN A 72 11.53 -1.91 -24.32
C GLN A 72 10.42 -1.54 -25.32
N ASP A 73 9.71 -2.54 -25.86
CA ASP A 73 8.57 -2.31 -26.73
C ASP A 73 7.46 -1.52 -26.01
N LEU A 74 7.13 -1.91 -24.77
CA LEU A 74 6.14 -1.18 -23.93
C LEU A 74 6.57 0.25 -23.65
N VAL A 75 7.85 0.48 -23.35
CA VAL A 75 8.37 1.84 -23.09
C VAL A 75 8.33 2.70 -24.35
N SER A 76 8.57 2.11 -25.53
CA SER A 76 8.57 2.86 -26.80
C SER A 76 7.23 3.52 -27.14
N GLU A 77 6.14 3.13 -26.48
CA GLU A 77 4.82 3.77 -26.61
C GLU A 77 4.72 5.12 -25.86
N PHE A 78 5.67 5.40 -24.95
CA PHE A 78 5.71 6.63 -24.16
C PHE A 78 6.81 7.56 -24.68
N ASP A 79 6.66 8.87 -24.48
CA ASP A 79 7.70 9.83 -24.84
C ASP A 79 8.84 9.82 -23.80
N GLU A 80 9.94 9.14 -24.13
CA GLU A 80 11.13 9.04 -23.26
C GLU A 80 11.80 10.41 -22.98
N SER A 81 11.44 11.47 -23.70
CA SER A 81 12.00 12.80 -23.48
C SER A 81 11.51 13.44 -22.17
N GLU A 82 10.38 12.98 -21.64
CA GLU A 82 9.75 13.55 -20.43
C GLU A 82 10.05 12.78 -19.14
N VAL A 83 10.36 11.46 -19.25
CA VAL A 83 10.64 10.61 -18.08
C VAL A 83 11.87 9.74 -18.32
N ASN A 84 12.81 9.75 -17.38
CA ASN A 84 13.94 8.83 -17.42
C ASN A 84 13.48 7.43 -16.96
N ILE A 85 13.46 6.47 -17.89
CA ILE A 85 12.98 5.09 -17.67
C ILE A 85 14.15 4.10 -17.76
N ASP A 86 14.42 3.41 -16.65
CA ASP A 86 15.38 2.32 -16.56
C ASP A 86 14.68 0.96 -16.62
N ILE A 87 15.28 -0.04 -17.30
CA ILE A 87 14.74 -1.39 -17.40
C ILE A 87 15.65 -2.38 -16.68
N VAL A 88 15.11 -3.09 -15.71
CA VAL A 88 15.78 -4.12 -14.90
C VAL A 88 15.09 -5.46 -15.10
N VAL A 89 15.83 -6.45 -15.62
CA VAL A 89 15.38 -7.85 -15.67
C VAL A 89 16.35 -8.71 -14.89
N THR A 90 15.85 -9.40 -13.87
CA THR A 90 16.68 -10.24 -12.98
C THR A 90 16.08 -11.63 -12.78
N VAL A 91 16.82 -12.51 -12.12
CA VAL A 91 16.42 -13.91 -11.87
C VAL A 91 16.36 -14.16 -10.37
N GLY A 92 15.22 -14.63 -9.88
CA GLY A 92 15.08 -14.92 -8.46
C GLY A 92 13.65 -15.08 -7.97
N ASP A 93 13.45 -14.87 -6.67
CA ASP A 93 12.10 -14.71 -6.11
C ASP A 93 11.61 -13.28 -6.35
N PRO A 94 10.45 -13.09 -6.97
CA PRO A 94 9.98 -11.77 -7.36
C PRO A 94 9.92 -10.75 -6.22
N ALA A 95 9.36 -11.12 -5.08
CA ALA A 95 9.22 -10.18 -3.97
C ALA A 95 10.58 -9.80 -3.38
N MET A 96 11.48 -10.78 -3.26
CA MET A 96 12.81 -10.56 -2.70
C MET A 96 13.67 -9.70 -3.61
N GLU A 97 13.64 -9.93 -4.93
CA GLU A 97 14.44 -9.15 -5.88
C GLU A 97 13.93 -7.71 -5.98
N VAL A 98 12.60 -7.49 -5.98
CA VAL A 98 12.01 -6.13 -5.93
C VAL A 98 12.45 -5.40 -4.66
N ILE A 99 12.40 -6.06 -3.50
CA ILE A 99 12.84 -5.43 -2.22
C ILE A 99 14.33 -5.11 -2.26
N ARG A 100 15.18 -6.01 -2.79
CA ARG A 100 16.63 -5.75 -2.95
C ARG A 100 16.89 -4.56 -3.86
N GLU A 101 16.14 -4.45 -4.95
CA GLU A 101 16.25 -3.34 -5.89
C GLU A 101 15.82 -2.02 -5.24
N VAL A 102 14.70 -2.03 -4.49
CA VAL A 102 14.25 -0.86 -3.70
C VAL A 102 15.33 -0.41 -2.72
N MET A 103 15.96 -1.34 -1.99
CA MET A 103 16.99 -1.01 -1.01
C MET A 103 18.30 -0.54 -1.64
N ARG A 104 18.67 -1.09 -2.81
CA ARG A 104 19.91 -0.76 -3.52
C ARG A 104 19.86 0.65 -4.12
N ASN A 105 18.73 0.99 -4.73
CA ASN A 105 18.55 2.23 -5.49
C ASN A 105 17.67 3.26 -4.76
N GLU A 106 17.24 2.95 -3.53
CA GLU A 106 16.45 3.85 -2.66
C GLU A 106 15.15 4.31 -3.33
N HIS A 107 14.41 3.37 -3.95
CA HIS A 107 13.08 3.68 -4.47
C HIS A 107 12.12 4.01 -3.33
N ASP A 108 11.26 5.00 -3.54
CA ASP A 108 10.33 5.53 -2.54
C ASP A 108 8.87 5.12 -2.79
N LEU A 109 8.56 4.61 -4.00
CA LEU A 109 7.26 4.02 -4.33
C LEU A 109 7.43 2.78 -5.22
N VAL A 110 6.82 1.67 -4.82
CA VAL A 110 6.64 0.48 -5.67
C VAL A 110 5.21 0.46 -6.19
N ILE A 111 5.05 0.31 -7.50
CA ILE A 111 3.77 0.20 -8.18
C ILE A 111 3.63 -1.21 -8.76
N LYS A 112 2.48 -1.84 -8.55
CA LYS A 112 2.17 -3.15 -9.08
C LYS A 112 0.70 -3.21 -9.46
N ALA A 113 0.39 -3.72 -10.66
CA ALA A 113 -0.97 -4.07 -11.00
C ALA A 113 -1.48 -5.21 -10.10
N ALA A 114 -2.72 -5.14 -9.66
CA ALA A 114 -3.33 -6.20 -8.87
C ALA A 114 -3.51 -7.46 -9.71
N ASP A 115 -3.17 -8.63 -9.15
CA ASP A 115 -3.34 -9.90 -9.85
C ASP A 115 -4.83 -10.26 -9.96
N GLY A 116 -5.29 -10.50 -11.17
CA GLY A 116 -6.55 -11.09 -11.60
C GLY A 116 -7.81 -10.94 -10.74
N PHE A 117 -8.75 -10.12 -11.22
CA PHE A 117 -10.16 -10.11 -10.76
C PHE A 117 -10.99 -11.28 -11.35
N ARG A 118 -10.41 -12.46 -11.54
CA ARG A 118 -11.12 -13.63 -12.10
C ARG A 118 -11.82 -14.40 -10.98
N GLY A 119 -13.13 -14.14 -10.81
CA GLY A 119 -14.00 -14.88 -9.90
C GLY A 119 -14.40 -14.11 -8.63
N ALA A 120 -15.30 -14.71 -7.85
CA ALA A 120 -15.92 -14.12 -6.65
C ALA A 120 -14.99 -14.01 -5.41
N GLY A 121 -13.67 -14.20 -5.57
CA GLY A 121 -12.68 -14.12 -4.49
C GLY A 121 -11.55 -13.19 -4.87
N ARG A 122 -11.46 -12.05 -4.18
CA ARG A 122 -10.37 -11.08 -4.29
C ARG A 122 -9.14 -11.65 -3.58
N VAL A 123 -8.21 -12.20 -4.32
CA VAL A 123 -6.96 -12.72 -3.73
C VAL A 123 -5.83 -11.76 -4.08
N VAL A 124 -5.33 -11.06 -3.07
CA VAL A 124 -4.04 -10.36 -3.18
C VAL A 124 -2.96 -11.40 -3.46
N GLY A 125 -2.31 -11.32 -4.60
CA GLY A 125 -1.28 -12.26 -5.02
C GLY A 125 -0.13 -12.38 -4.02
N SER A 126 0.59 -13.50 -4.06
CA SER A 126 1.67 -13.79 -3.10
C SER A 126 2.79 -12.74 -3.13
N VAL A 127 3.13 -12.23 -4.31
CA VAL A 127 4.15 -11.17 -4.49
C VAL A 127 3.66 -9.86 -3.86
N ALA A 128 2.43 -9.42 -4.17
CA ALA A 128 1.88 -8.19 -3.59
C ALA A 128 1.82 -8.27 -2.06
N ARG A 129 1.39 -9.41 -1.51
CA ARG A 129 1.33 -9.63 -0.06
C ARG A 129 2.72 -9.58 0.58
N ALA A 130 3.73 -10.17 -0.05
CA ALA A 130 5.10 -10.14 0.43
C ALA A 130 5.69 -8.71 0.38
N LEU A 131 5.44 -7.95 -0.70
CA LEU A 131 5.85 -6.55 -0.83
C LEU A 131 5.16 -5.67 0.21
N LEU A 132 3.84 -5.77 0.37
CA LEU A 132 3.08 -5.05 1.39
C LEU A 132 3.59 -5.33 2.81
N ARG A 133 4.10 -6.52 3.07
CA ARG A 133 4.68 -6.90 4.36
C ARG A 133 6.08 -6.35 4.57
N MET A 134 6.97 -6.50 3.60
CA MET A 134 8.42 -6.38 3.79
C MET A 134 9.06 -5.18 3.10
N CYS A 135 8.43 -4.61 2.05
CA CYS A 135 9.01 -3.49 1.32
C CYS A 135 9.12 -2.26 2.23
N PRO A 136 10.29 -1.58 2.26
CA PRO A 136 10.49 -0.45 3.17
C PRO A 136 9.85 0.87 2.71
N CYS A 137 9.45 0.98 1.46
CA CYS A 137 8.81 2.18 0.90
C CYS A 137 7.29 2.01 0.75
N ALA A 138 6.62 3.07 0.30
CA ALA A 138 5.21 3.04 -0.07
C ALA A 138 4.95 2.04 -1.21
N MET A 139 3.74 1.48 -1.25
CA MET A 139 3.32 0.56 -2.31
C MET A 139 1.94 0.93 -2.84
N LEU A 140 1.85 1.17 -4.14
CA LEU A 140 0.59 1.31 -4.87
C LEU A 140 0.23 -0.01 -5.54
N LEU A 141 -0.82 -0.65 -5.03
CA LEU A 141 -1.46 -1.79 -5.67
C LEU A 141 -2.59 -1.25 -6.56
N LEU A 142 -2.34 -1.20 -7.86
CA LEU A 142 -3.24 -0.56 -8.82
C LEU A 142 -4.26 -1.56 -9.37
N LYS A 143 -5.52 -1.20 -9.35
CA LYS A 143 -6.58 -1.97 -9.99
C LYS A 143 -6.46 -1.85 -11.53
N PRO A 144 -6.52 -2.94 -12.30
CA PRO A 144 -6.27 -2.90 -13.75
C PRO A 144 -7.24 -2.01 -14.55
N GLN A 145 -8.45 -1.75 -14.01
CA GLN A 145 -9.44 -0.91 -14.70
C GLN A 145 -9.25 0.60 -14.49
N VAL A 146 -8.30 1.02 -13.66
CA VAL A 146 -7.99 2.44 -13.46
C VAL A 146 -7.00 2.86 -14.54
N HIS A 147 -7.46 3.68 -15.48
CA HIS A 147 -6.69 4.18 -16.62
C HIS A 147 -6.58 5.71 -16.61
N GLY A 148 -6.27 6.31 -15.46
CA GLY A 148 -6.20 7.78 -15.37
C GLY A 148 -6.14 8.25 -13.93
N ASP A 149 -6.66 9.44 -13.71
CA ASP A 149 -6.76 10.06 -12.41
C ASP A 149 -7.80 9.35 -11.53
N PHE A 150 -7.68 9.49 -10.22
CA PHE A 150 -8.67 8.99 -9.29
C PHE A 150 -9.78 10.01 -9.11
N ASP A 151 -11.05 9.55 -9.07
CA ASP A 151 -12.22 10.41 -8.86
C ASP A 151 -12.63 10.46 -7.37
N GLN A 152 -12.48 9.34 -6.64
CA GLN A 152 -12.90 9.17 -5.25
C GLN A 152 -11.76 8.60 -4.40
N VAL A 153 -11.16 9.44 -3.60
CA VAL A 153 -10.03 9.06 -2.71
C VAL A 153 -10.55 8.89 -1.28
N LEU A 154 -10.36 7.71 -0.70
CA LEU A 154 -10.65 7.42 0.70
C LEU A 154 -9.33 7.26 1.48
N ALA A 155 -9.15 7.98 2.58
CA ALA A 155 -8.01 7.79 3.48
C ALA A 155 -8.48 7.23 4.84
N ALA A 156 -7.86 6.12 5.27
CA ALA A 156 -8.13 5.50 6.56
C ALA A 156 -7.12 5.98 7.60
N ILE A 157 -7.61 6.73 8.61
CA ILE A 157 -6.81 7.42 9.63
C ILE A 157 -7.19 6.90 11.02
N ASP A 158 -6.22 6.40 11.79
CA ASP A 158 -6.42 5.91 13.16
C ASP A 158 -5.99 6.99 14.17
N VAL A 159 -6.94 7.85 14.57
CA VAL A 159 -6.69 8.94 15.55
C VAL A 159 -6.74 8.51 17.01
N ASP A 160 -7.20 7.31 17.32
CA ASP A 160 -7.23 6.80 18.70
C ASP A 160 -5.83 6.56 19.26
N ARG A 161 -4.83 6.44 18.38
CA ARG A 161 -3.45 6.19 18.76
C ARG A 161 -2.61 7.45 18.70
N GLN A 162 -2.13 7.84 19.88
CA GLN A 162 -1.35 9.05 20.09
C GLN A 162 0.17 8.79 20.19
N ASP A 163 0.64 7.55 20.00
CA ASP A 163 2.08 7.30 19.99
C ASP A 163 2.74 7.89 18.74
N THR A 164 4.00 8.30 18.87
CA THR A 164 4.72 9.06 17.85
C THR A 164 4.76 8.38 16.46
N PRO A 165 4.97 7.04 16.33
CA PRO A 165 4.97 6.41 15.02
C PRO A 165 3.61 6.44 14.33
N HIS A 166 2.50 6.23 15.06
CA HIS A 166 1.14 6.29 14.51
C HIS A 166 0.76 7.71 14.12
N LYS A 167 1.09 8.69 14.95
CA LYS A 167 0.84 10.10 14.63
C LYS A 167 1.52 10.51 13.33
N LYS A 168 2.80 10.21 13.17
CA LYS A 168 3.55 10.51 11.93
C LYS A 168 3.01 9.75 10.71
N LEU A 169 2.51 8.53 10.89
CA LEU A 169 1.88 7.78 9.81
C LEU A 169 0.55 8.43 9.41
N ASN A 170 -0.28 8.84 10.36
CA ASN A 170 -1.53 9.55 10.12
C ASN A 170 -1.28 10.89 9.39
N GLU A 171 -0.27 11.66 9.81
CA GLU A 171 0.17 12.87 9.12
C GLU A 171 0.55 12.56 7.66
N ALA A 172 1.33 11.49 7.45
CA ALA A 172 1.74 11.09 6.11
C ALA A 172 0.56 10.62 5.22
N ILE A 173 -0.43 9.91 5.79
CA ILE A 173 -1.65 9.49 5.08
C ILE A 173 -2.49 10.71 4.72
N ALA A 174 -2.69 11.64 5.66
CA ALA A 174 -3.44 12.87 5.46
C ALA A 174 -2.81 13.73 4.34
N ASP A 175 -1.53 14.05 4.47
CA ASP A 175 -0.80 14.85 3.49
C ASP A 175 -0.88 14.25 2.09
N LEU A 176 -0.60 12.93 1.97
CA LEU A 176 -0.58 12.26 0.68
C LEU A 176 -1.96 12.16 0.05
N SER A 177 -3.01 11.89 0.85
CA SER A 177 -4.38 11.86 0.34
C SER A 177 -4.87 13.22 -0.15
N LEU A 178 -4.49 14.30 0.55
CA LEU A 178 -4.77 15.69 0.13
C LEU A 178 -4.03 16.05 -1.17
N GLU A 179 -2.75 15.67 -1.29
CA GLU A 179 -1.96 15.92 -2.50
C GLU A 179 -2.53 15.17 -3.71
N ILE A 180 -2.90 13.89 -3.56
CA ILE A 180 -3.49 13.09 -4.63
C ILE A 180 -4.85 13.68 -5.03
N ALA A 181 -5.72 13.96 -4.07
CA ALA A 181 -7.03 14.53 -4.36
C ALA A 181 -6.92 15.88 -5.08
N ARG A 182 -5.92 16.70 -4.75
CA ARG A 182 -5.68 17.96 -5.44
C ARG A 182 -5.11 17.77 -6.84
N SER A 183 -4.20 16.81 -7.03
CA SER A 183 -3.58 16.55 -8.34
C SER A 183 -4.60 15.99 -9.33
N ASP A 184 -5.45 15.08 -8.87
CA ASP A 184 -6.40 14.33 -9.69
C ASP A 184 -7.79 15.01 -9.75
N ASP A 185 -8.00 16.19 -9.08
CA ASP A 185 -9.29 16.87 -8.90
C ASP A 185 -10.38 15.95 -8.30
N ALA A 186 -9.96 15.08 -7.37
CA ALA A 186 -10.79 14.06 -6.77
C ALA A 186 -11.53 14.53 -5.53
N THR A 187 -12.71 13.91 -5.27
CA THR A 187 -13.38 14.04 -3.97
C THR A 187 -12.59 13.27 -2.91
N LEU A 188 -12.31 13.92 -1.78
CA LEU A 188 -11.56 13.30 -0.68
C LEU A 188 -12.45 12.96 0.50
N HIS A 189 -12.36 11.72 0.96
CA HIS A 189 -13.01 11.20 2.16
C HIS A 189 -11.98 10.75 3.17
N TRP A 190 -12.16 11.10 4.44
CA TRP A 190 -11.38 10.57 5.56
C TRP A 190 -12.26 9.71 6.44
N VAL A 191 -11.87 8.48 6.70
CA VAL A 191 -12.57 7.58 7.62
C VAL A 191 -11.72 7.26 8.83
N SER A 192 -12.32 7.38 10.03
CA SER A 192 -11.77 6.83 11.26
C SER A 192 -12.78 5.87 11.87
N ALA A 193 -12.35 4.64 12.13
CA ALA A 193 -13.15 3.62 12.77
C ALA A 193 -12.68 3.41 14.21
N TRP A 194 -13.64 3.24 15.12
CA TRP A 194 -13.37 3.02 16.54
C TRP A 194 -14.25 1.92 17.12
N GLU A 195 -13.70 1.18 18.06
CA GLU A 195 -14.40 0.16 18.82
C GLU A 195 -14.27 0.46 20.30
N MET A 196 -15.35 0.27 21.02
CA MET A 196 -15.25 0.26 22.47
C MET A 196 -14.66 -1.08 22.89
N PRO A 197 -13.56 -1.10 23.67
CA PRO A 197 -13.10 -2.34 24.27
C PRO A 197 -14.21 -2.90 25.16
N LEU A 198 -14.77 -4.04 24.78
CA LEU A 198 -15.78 -4.76 25.57
C LEU A 198 -15.22 -5.33 26.89
N GLU A 199 -13.96 -5.05 27.20
CA GLU A 199 -13.29 -5.44 28.45
C GLU A 199 -13.47 -4.41 29.58
N VAL A 200 -14.62 -3.74 29.65
CA VAL A 200 -15.10 -3.38 30.98
C VAL A 200 -15.66 -4.68 31.54
N PRO A 201 -15.03 -5.29 32.57
CA PRO A 201 -15.56 -6.53 33.10
C PRO A 201 -16.96 -6.25 33.63
N PHE A 202 -18.00 -6.66 32.88
CA PHE A 202 -19.37 -6.73 33.39
C PHE A 202 -19.53 -7.87 34.43
N GLU A 203 -18.42 -8.48 34.83
CA GLU A 203 -18.34 -9.46 35.95
C GLU A 203 -18.09 -8.80 37.29
N LEU A 204 -18.66 -7.62 37.53
CA LEU A 204 -18.93 -7.24 38.92
C LEU A 204 -20.11 -8.08 39.37
N PRO A 205 -20.02 -8.76 40.57
CA PRO A 205 -21.15 -9.50 41.12
C PRO A 205 -22.41 -8.62 41.12
N LEU A 206 -23.55 -9.21 40.73
CA LEU A 206 -24.84 -8.52 40.61
C LEU A 206 -25.25 -7.68 41.87
N GLU A 207 -24.54 -7.86 42.97
CA GLU A 207 -24.78 -7.17 44.27
C GLU A 207 -23.70 -6.13 44.60
N SER A 208 -22.82 -5.75 43.65
CA SER A 208 -21.80 -4.72 43.93
C SER A 208 -22.44 -3.34 43.94
N PRO A 209 -22.26 -2.54 45.05
CA PRO A 209 -22.70 -1.15 45.12
C PRO A 209 -21.95 -0.24 44.14
N LEU A 210 -20.96 -0.77 43.42
CA LEU A 210 -20.17 -0.11 42.37
C LEU A 210 -20.65 -0.46 40.97
N GLN A 211 -21.80 -1.15 40.81
CA GLN A 211 -22.40 -1.30 39.48
C GLN A 211 -22.81 0.10 39.00
N PRO A 212 -22.13 0.74 38.07
CA PRO A 212 -22.66 1.92 37.45
C PRO A 212 -23.88 1.44 36.65
N SER A 213 -25.07 1.81 37.16
CA SER A 213 -26.27 1.77 36.32
C SER A 213 -26.10 2.86 35.25
N ILE A 214 -25.25 2.56 34.25
CA ILE A 214 -25.15 3.41 33.06
C ILE A 214 -26.48 3.17 32.36
N ALA A 215 -27.41 4.12 32.52
CA ALA A 215 -28.67 4.09 31.79
C ALA A 215 -28.35 4.07 30.29
N GLU A 216 -29.12 3.35 29.47
CA GLU A 216 -28.90 3.21 28.04
C GLU A 216 -28.63 4.56 27.33
N GLY A 217 -29.31 5.65 27.75
CA GLY A 217 -29.09 7.01 27.25
C GLY A 217 -27.72 7.61 27.58
N GLN A 218 -27.06 7.19 28.67
CA GLN A 218 -25.70 7.69 28.99
C GLN A 218 -24.62 7.07 28.15
N MET A 219 -24.83 5.86 27.62
CA MET A 219 -23.90 5.25 26.69
C MET A 219 -23.92 5.94 25.33
N ASP A 220 -25.09 6.35 24.84
CA ASP A 220 -25.23 7.11 23.61
C ASP A 220 -24.55 8.48 23.69
N ASP A 221 -24.63 9.13 24.84
CA ASP A 221 -23.90 10.38 25.06
C ASP A 221 -22.38 10.18 25.05
N VAL A 222 -21.87 9.12 25.69
CA VAL A 222 -20.43 8.78 25.65
C VAL A 222 -19.96 8.49 24.25
N PHE A 223 -20.74 7.74 23.46
CA PHE A 223 -20.43 7.45 22.06
C PHE A 223 -20.41 8.71 21.21
N SER A 224 -21.37 9.61 21.41
CA SER A 224 -21.46 10.87 20.68
C SER A 224 -20.27 11.78 20.99
N ILE A 225 -19.88 11.89 22.25
CA ILE A 225 -18.71 12.67 22.70
C ILE A 225 -17.43 12.09 22.11
N HIS A 226 -17.26 10.77 22.11
CA HIS A 226 -16.07 10.13 21.55
C HIS A 226 -15.97 10.34 20.03
N ALA A 227 -17.06 10.17 19.30
CA ALA A 227 -17.11 10.45 17.86
C ALA A 227 -16.78 11.92 17.53
N GLU A 228 -17.24 12.86 18.36
CA GLU A 228 -16.94 14.29 18.18
C GLU A 228 -15.46 14.60 18.46
N ASN A 229 -14.87 13.95 19.46
CA ASN A 229 -13.43 14.06 19.71
C ASN A 229 -12.61 13.57 18.50
N ILE A 230 -13.00 12.45 17.89
CA ILE A 230 -12.36 11.93 16.67
C ILE A 230 -12.48 12.95 15.53
N ARG A 231 -13.67 13.54 15.29
CA ARG A 231 -13.86 14.57 14.27
C ARG A 231 -12.97 15.78 14.50
N THR A 232 -12.87 16.23 15.77
CA THR A 232 -12.01 17.35 16.14
C THR A 232 -10.54 17.06 15.80
N HIS A 233 -10.02 15.89 16.15
CA HIS A 233 -8.63 15.50 15.82
C HIS A 233 -8.40 15.40 14.31
N LEU A 234 -9.36 14.89 13.53
CA LEU A 234 -9.25 14.86 12.07
C LEU A 234 -9.25 16.29 11.49
N GLY A 235 -10.08 17.19 12.04
CA GLY A 235 -10.08 18.61 11.68
C GLY A 235 -8.77 19.32 12.01
N GLU A 236 -8.17 19.03 13.17
CA GLU A 236 -6.84 19.53 13.54
C GLU A 236 -5.75 19.03 12.57
N LEU A 237 -5.81 17.74 12.19
CA LEU A 237 -4.88 17.13 11.24
C LEU A 237 -4.97 17.79 9.86
N TRP A 238 -6.20 18.04 9.37
CA TRP A 238 -6.43 18.79 8.13
C TRP A 238 -5.88 20.22 8.19
N GLY A 239 -6.18 20.93 9.28
CA GLY A 239 -5.66 22.28 9.50
C GLY A 239 -4.13 22.35 9.54
N ALA A 240 -3.49 21.32 10.08
CA ALA A 240 -2.02 21.22 10.16
C ALA A 240 -1.36 20.94 8.80
N ALA A 241 -2.05 20.26 7.88
CA ALA A 241 -1.53 19.97 6.54
C ALA A 241 -1.38 21.23 5.66
N GLY A 242 -2.07 22.33 6.01
CA GLY A 242 -1.93 23.62 5.31
C GLY A 242 -2.51 23.66 3.89
N VAL A 243 -3.20 22.60 3.46
CA VAL A 243 -3.90 22.52 2.17
C VAL A 243 -5.32 23.03 2.37
N THR A 244 -5.67 24.15 1.73
CA THR A 244 -6.96 24.83 1.95
C THR A 244 -7.92 24.72 0.78
N ASP A 245 -7.44 24.30 -0.38
CA ASP A 245 -8.20 24.14 -1.64
C ASP A 245 -8.88 22.77 -1.74
N VAL A 246 -8.48 21.79 -0.92
CA VAL A 246 -9.13 20.47 -0.78
C VAL A 246 -9.64 20.31 0.65
N SER A 247 -10.91 19.95 0.79
CA SER A 247 -11.54 19.70 2.10
C SER A 247 -12.02 18.25 2.16
N PRO A 248 -11.53 17.44 3.10
CA PRO A 248 -12.00 16.07 3.22
C PRO A 248 -13.41 16.00 3.82
N GLU A 249 -14.24 15.11 3.31
CA GLU A 249 -15.46 14.67 3.97
C GLU A 249 -15.10 13.71 5.09
N ILE A 250 -15.43 14.07 6.36
CA ILE A 250 -15.01 13.32 7.54
C ILE A 250 -16.08 12.31 7.96
N HIS A 251 -15.73 11.03 7.97
CA HIS A 251 -16.57 9.91 8.39
C HIS A 251 -16.02 9.27 9.66
N VAL A 252 -16.82 9.27 10.72
CA VAL A 252 -16.49 8.56 11.97
C VAL A 252 -17.44 7.37 12.09
N ARG A 253 -16.88 6.16 12.12
CA ARG A 253 -17.65 4.90 12.11
C ARG A 253 -17.36 4.10 13.38
N ARG A 254 -18.40 3.52 13.96
CA ARG A 254 -18.29 2.62 15.10
C ARG A 254 -18.36 1.18 14.65
N GLY A 255 -17.31 0.42 14.88
CA GLY A 255 -17.20 -0.99 14.53
C GLY A 255 -15.77 -1.41 14.19
N PRO A 256 -15.56 -2.69 13.84
CA PRO A 256 -14.26 -3.21 13.43
C PRO A 256 -13.69 -2.43 12.25
N ALA A 257 -12.47 -1.91 12.40
CA ALA A 257 -11.89 -1.00 11.42
C ALA A 257 -11.86 -1.61 10.00
N ALA A 258 -11.60 -2.92 9.87
CA ALA A 258 -11.58 -3.57 8.56
C ALA A 258 -12.95 -3.57 7.88
N GLU A 259 -14.02 -3.80 8.62
CA GLU A 259 -15.40 -3.78 8.13
C GLU A 259 -15.79 -2.37 7.74
N MET A 260 -15.60 -1.41 8.65
CA MET A 260 -15.97 0.00 8.45
C MET A 260 -15.26 0.64 7.26
N ILE A 261 -13.96 0.34 7.07
CA ILE A 261 -13.21 0.82 5.91
C ILE A 261 -13.74 0.19 4.61
N SER A 262 -14.03 -1.12 4.62
CA SER A 262 -14.55 -1.80 3.42
C SER A 262 -15.95 -1.32 3.05
N GLU A 263 -16.83 -1.08 4.04
CA GLU A 263 -18.15 -0.48 3.83
C GLU A 263 -18.04 0.93 3.25
N MET A 264 -17.12 1.75 3.78
CA MET A 264 -16.88 3.10 3.27
C MET A 264 -16.38 3.10 1.82
N VAL A 265 -15.49 2.17 1.45
CA VAL A 265 -15.03 2.02 0.05
C VAL A 265 -16.22 1.82 -0.89
N GLU A 266 -17.17 0.97 -0.51
CA GLU A 266 -18.38 0.71 -1.32
C GLU A 266 -19.38 1.89 -1.26
N GLU A 267 -19.56 2.55 -0.11
CA GLU A 267 -20.48 3.66 0.10
C GLU A 267 -20.11 4.87 -0.75
N VAL A 268 -18.82 5.27 -0.73
CA VAL A 268 -18.33 6.42 -1.50
C VAL A 268 -17.84 6.04 -2.90
N GLN A 269 -17.91 4.75 -3.26
CA GLN A 269 -17.40 4.22 -4.54
C GLN A 269 -15.92 4.59 -4.74
N ALA A 270 -15.11 4.46 -3.68
CA ALA A 270 -13.71 4.82 -3.73
C ALA A 270 -12.98 4.01 -4.82
N ASP A 271 -12.14 4.68 -5.60
CA ASP A 271 -11.23 4.08 -6.58
C ASP A 271 -9.77 4.03 -6.08
N LEU A 272 -9.46 4.85 -5.05
CA LEU A 272 -8.21 4.77 -4.29
C LEU A 272 -8.47 4.75 -2.77
N LEU A 273 -7.88 3.78 -2.08
CA LEU A 273 -7.78 3.76 -0.63
C LEU A 273 -6.33 4.05 -0.21
N VAL A 274 -6.12 5.10 0.59
CA VAL A 274 -4.82 5.42 1.22
C VAL A 274 -4.84 4.96 2.67
N MET A 275 -3.89 4.09 3.06
CA MET A 275 -3.89 3.51 4.40
C MET A 275 -2.50 3.12 4.89
N GLY A 276 -2.35 2.95 6.19
CA GLY A 276 -1.15 2.39 6.80
C GLY A 276 -1.17 0.85 6.87
N THR A 277 0.01 0.23 6.89
CA THR A 277 0.17 -1.23 7.01
C THR A 277 0.69 -1.67 8.39
N VAL A 278 0.50 -0.87 9.44
CA VAL A 278 1.07 -1.11 10.77
C VAL A 278 0.36 -2.25 11.50
N CYS A 279 1.14 -3.12 12.15
CA CYS A 279 0.63 -4.10 13.09
C CYS A 279 0.48 -3.51 14.50
N ARG A 280 -0.64 -3.76 15.16
CA ARG A 280 -0.92 -3.32 16.55
C ARG A 280 0.00 -3.97 17.58
N THR A 281 0.44 -5.21 17.33
CA THR A 281 1.28 -6.01 18.21
C THR A 281 2.17 -6.90 17.35
N GLY A 282 3.47 -6.67 17.31
CA GLY A 282 4.33 -7.54 16.53
C GLY A 282 5.81 -7.14 16.57
N ILE A 283 6.64 -8.09 16.18
CA ILE A 283 8.07 -7.86 15.95
C ILE A 283 8.19 -6.86 14.80
N ALA A 284 8.89 -5.75 15.03
CA ALA A 284 9.11 -4.72 14.02
C ALA A 284 9.63 -5.34 12.71
N GLY A 285 8.94 -5.05 11.60
CA GLY A 285 9.37 -5.48 10.27
C GLY A 285 8.83 -6.82 9.75
N LEU A 286 8.06 -7.61 10.54
CA LEU A 286 7.64 -8.96 10.11
C LEU A 286 6.16 -9.14 9.81
N LEU A 287 5.27 -8.25 10.26
CA LEU A 287 3.83 -8.46 10.15
C LEU A 287 3.12 -7.26 9.52
N ILE A 288 2.27 -7.52 8.55
CA ILE A 288 1.17 -6.64 8.17
C ILE A 288 0.13 -6.65 9.31
N GLY A 289 -0.49 -5.52 9.61
CA GLY A 289 -1.57 -5.47 10.60
C GLY A 289 -2.77 -6.32 10.14
N ASN A 290 -3.43 -7.02 11.07
CA ASN A 290 -4.61 -7.82 10.75
C ASN A 290 -5.69 -6.99 10.05
N THR A 291 -5.90 -5.74 10.47
CA THR A 291 -6.81 -4.81 9.82
C THR A 291 -6.42 -4.57 8.38
N ALA A 292 -5.14 -4.26 8.11
CA ALA A 292 -4.65 -4.02 6.75
C ALA A 292 -4.79 -5.27 5.87
N GLU A 293 -4.48 -6.45 6.38
CA GLU A 293 -4.63 -7.71 5.64
C GLU A 293 -6.11 -8.00 5.31
N SER A 294 -7.02 -7.76 6.25
CA SER A 294 -8.46 -7.94 6.04
C SER A 294 -9.03 -6.94 5.05
N VAL A 295 -8.64 -5.66 5.14
CA VAL A 295 -9.04 -4.60 4.19
C VAL A 295 -8.58 -4.95 2.79
N LEU A 296 -7.29 -5.28 2.61
CA LEU A 296 -6.73 -5.65 1.31
C LEU A 296 -7.42 -6.85 0.65
N ALA A 297 -7.91 -7.79 1.45
CA ALA A 297 -8.69 -8.93 0.95
C ALA A 297 -10.15 -8.56 0.60
N GLY A 298 -10.68 -7.48 1.19
CA GLY A 298 -12.08 -7.07 1.08
C GLY A 298 -12.36 -5.98 0.04
N VAL A 299 -11.44 -5.02 -0.16
CA VAL A 299 -11.71 -3.84 -0.99
C VAL A 299 -11.60 -4.07 -2.49
N SER A 300 -12.37 -3.32 -3.27
CA SER A 300 -12.46 -3.42 -4.74
C SER A 300 -11.70 -2.31 -5.47
N CYS A 301 -11.08 -1.38 -4.75
CA CYS A 301 -10.36 -0.23 -5.28
C CYS A 301 -8.83 -0.45 -5.33
N SER A 302 -8.11 0.49 -5.94
CA SER A 302 -6.65 0.59 -5.80
C SER A 302 -6.27 0.90 -4.35
N VAL A 303 -5.09 0.48 -3.91
CA VAL A 303 -4.64 0.72 -2.53
C VAL A 303 -3.24 1.29 -2.51
N LEU A 304 -3.08 2.47 -1.91
CA LEU A 304 -1.80 3.07 -1.58
C LEU A 304 -1.49 2.80 -0.10
N ALA A 305 -0.54 1.91 0.12
CA ALA A 305 -0.16 1.40 1.42
C ALA A 305 1.13 2.08 1.92
N LEU A 306 1.06 2.74 3.07
CA LEU A 306 2.19 3.46 3.68
C LEU A 306 2.83 2.67 4.81
N LYS A 307 4.14 2.84 4.97
CA LYS A 307 4.92 2.32 6.09
C LYS A 307 5.09 3.39 7.17
N PRO A 308 5.10 3.00 8.46
CA PRO A 308 5.41 3.95 9.52
C PRO A 308 6.87 4.40 9.41
N PRO A 309 7.19 5.62 9.85
CA PRO A 309 8.56 6.07 9.95
C PRO A 309 9.38 5.12 10.84
N GLY A 310 10.58 4.77 10.35
CA GLY A 310 11.46 3.84 11.06
C GLY A 310 11.14 2.37 10.83
N PHE A 311 10.31 2.03 9.84
CA PHE A 311 10.12 0.64 9.43
C PHE A 311 11.45 0.01 9.03
N VAL A 312 11.79 -1.13 9.61
CA VAL A 312 13.01 -1.88 9.30
C VAL A 312 12.66 -3.05 8.38
N CYS A 313 13.24 -3.06 7.18
CA CYS A 313 13.07 -4.14 6.23
C CYS A 313 13.76 -5.42 6.74
N PRO A 314 13.07 -6.57 6.83
CA PRO A 314 13.67 -7.81 7.31
C PRO A 314 14.69 -8.42 6.35
N VAL A 315 14.71 -7.99 5.09
CA VAL A 315 15.61 -8.48 4.03
C VAL A 315 17.01 -7.85 4.12
N GLY A 316 17.17 -6.74 4.85
CA GLY A 316 18.43 -5.98 4.94
C GLY A 316 19.61 -6.70 5.61
N GLY A 317 19.37 -7.76 6.38
CA GLY A 317 20.43 -8.54 7.03
C GLY A 317 21.29 -9.38 6.08
N GLU A 318 20.79 -9.74 4.90
CA GLU A 318 21.48 -10.60 3.93
C GLU A 318 22.37 -9.83 2.93
N ILE A 319 22.17 -8.51 2.78
CA ILE A 319 22.92 -7.72 1.79
C ILE A 319 24.37 -7.43 2.23
N VAL A 320 24.66 -7.45 3.52
CA VAL A 320 25.99 -7.12 4.06
C VAL A 320 27.01 -8.25 3.88
N GLU A 321 26.57 -9.49 3.72
CA GLU A 321 27.50 -10.65 3.63
C GLU A 321 27.96 -11.00 2.20
N SER A 322 27.31 -10.51 1.14
CA SER A 322 27.68 -10.88 -0.25
C SER A 322 28.80 -10.05 -0.88
N HIS A 323 29.37 -9.05 -0.18
CA HIS A 323 30.44 -8.16 -0.69
C HIS A 323 31.83 -8.41 -0.07
N VAL A 324 32.03 -9.49 0.70
CA VAL A 324 33.34 -9.80 1.35
C VAL A 324 33.97 -11.11 0.82
N ALA A 325 33.45 -11.69 -0.26
CA ALA A 325 34.04 -12.87 -0.87
C ALA A 325 34.34 -12.65 -2.35
N THR A 326 35.44 -11.95 -2.63
CA THR A 326 36.27 -12.14 -3.84
C THR A 326 37.69 -11.69 -3.55
#